data_53df19eaaf6905d18a8b3eaff46a4739
#
_entry.id   53df19eaaf6905d18a8b3eaff46a4739
#
_cell.length_a   1.000
_cell.length_b   1.000
_cell.length_c   1.000
_cell.angle_alpha   90.00
_cell.angle_beta   90.00
_cell.angle_gamma   90.00
#
_symmetry.space_group_name_H-M   'P 1'
#
loop_
_entity.id
_entity.type
_entity.pdbx_description
1 polymer ?
#
loop_
_entity_poly.entity_id
_entity_poly.type
_entity_poly.pdbx_seq_one_letter_code
_entity_poly.pdbx_strand_id
1 'polypeptide(L)'
;MALNLMLQGTMSNAGKSLLAAALCRIFRQDGYRVAPFKSQNMALNSFITAEGGEMGRAQVVQAEAAGIAPDVRMNPILLKPTTDSGSQVIVDGQVVGNMRATEYYRRKREFLPAVTAAYESLAAEYDVIVIEGAGSPAEINLKQDDFVNMGLAKLVDAPVLLIGDIDRGGVFAQLYGTIALLEPDERTRVKGTIVNKFRGDRAILEPGLRQLEALCGVPVAGVVPYTTADIDDEDSLTERFSRDTARKLVDIVVIRLPKISNFTDFSPFERYENVSLRYVDHVGALGTPDMILLPGTKSTIADLRWLRERGLEAAILKEAAGGTLVFGVCGGYQMLGRSVSDPEGVEAAGLTELRGMGLLEMETVFHGEKVQRQTAGMFSGVEGMLAGLNELRYEGYEIHMGRSEAQMPALAGNGNVYGSYVHGIFDAPGITDEILKAICARRGVAFSALGTFDRAAYRERQYDLLADAVRAGLDMEFVYRVLRKEI
;
A
#
# COMPACT_ATOMS: atom_id res chain seq x y z
N MET A 1 24.46 -17.71 -8.44
CA MET A 1 23.53 -16.67 -8.93
C MET A 1 22.16 -17.08 -8.42
N ALA A 2 21.40 -16.16 -7.81
CA ALA A 2 20.07 -16.47 -7.30
C ALA A 2 19.15 -17.02 -8.39
N LEU A 3 18.26 -17.92 -8.02
CA LEU A 3 17.13 -18.30 -8.85
C LEU A 3 16.16 -17.09 -8.92
N ASN A 4 15.44 -16.94 -10.02
CA ASN A 4 14.46 -15.87 -10.14
C ASN A 4 13.19 -16.33 -10.87
N LEU A 5 12.08 -15.71 -10.52
CA LEU A 5 10.78 -15.94 -11.14
C LEU A 5 10.02 -14.60 -11.22
N MET A 6 9.52 -14.27 -12.40
CA MET A 6 8.79 -13.02 -12.60
C MET A 6 7.30 -13.25 -12.79
N LEU A 7 6.50 -12.50 -12.05
CA LEU A 7 5.05 -12.44 -12.16
C LEU A 7 4.65 -11.21 -12.99
N GLN A 8 3.99 -11.42 -14.11
CA GLN A 8 3.40 -10.36 -14.91
C GLN A 8 1.88 -10.53 -14.98
N GLY A 9 1.14 -9.46 -15.15
CA GLY A 9 -0.33 -9.51 -15.24
C GLY A 9 -0.84 -9.06 -16.58
N THR A 10 -1.99 -9.54 -16.98
CA THR A 10 -2.69 -9.06 -18.19
C THR A 10 -3.20 -7.62 -18.04
N MET A 11 -3.27 -7.14 -16.79
CA MET A 11 -3.77 -5.81 -16.43
C MET A 11 -3.32 -5.41 -15.01
N SER A 12 -3.53 -4.15 -14.63
CA SER A 12 -3.48 -3.72 -13.23
C SER A 12 -4.52 -4.49 -12.41
N ASN A 13 -4.25 -4.71 -11.12
CA ASN A 13 -5.12 -5.46 -10.20
C ASN A 13 -5.39 -6.94 -10.57
N ALA A 14 -4.63 -7.53 -11.49
CA ALA A 14 -4.71 -8.97 -11.78
C ALA A 14 -4.30 -9.85 -10.58
N GLY A 15 -3.72 -9.26 -9.54
CA GLY A 15 -3.28 -9.93 -8.31
C GLY A 15 -1.79 -10.25 -8.27
N LYS A 16 -0.96 -9.57 -9.09
CA LYS A 16 0.51 -9.76 -9.10
C LYS A 16 1.13 -9.63 -7.71
N SER A 17 0.84 -8.53 -7.01
CA SER A 17 1.44 -8.22 -5.71
C SER A 17 1.07 -9.24 -4.65
N LEU A 18 -0.20 -9.70 -4.66
CA LEU A 18 -0.68 -10.73 -3.75
C LEU A 18 -0.01 -12.09 -4.02
N LEU A 19 0.10 -12.49 -5.29
CA LEU A 19 0.78 -13.74 -5.68
C LEU A 19 2.29 -13.66 -5.43
N ALA A 20 2.91 -12.48 -5.58
CA ALA A 20 4.31 -12.27 -5.22
C ALA A 20 4.54 -12.46 -3.71
N ALA A 21 3.67 -11.87 -2.87
CA ALA A 21 3.71 -12.07 -1.42
C ALA A 21 3.53 -13.54 -1.04
N ALA A 22 2.56 -14.23 -1.68
CA ALA A 22 2.34 -15.66 -1.48
C ALA A 22 3.58 -16.49 -1.83
N LEU A 23 4.19 -16.27 -3.01
CA LEU A 23 5.38 -17.01 -3.42
C LEU A 23 6.59 -16.69 -2.54
N CYS A 24 6.75 -15.45 -2.08
CA CYS A 24 7.74 -15.10 -1.07
C CYS A 24 7.56 -15.94 0.20
N ARG A 25 6.31 -16.04 0.70
CA ARG A 25 6.00 -16.86 1.88
C ARG A 25 6.21 -18.34 1.63
N ILE A 26 5.75 -18.86 0.50
CA ILE A 26 5.90 -20.29 0.12
C ILE A 26 7.38 -20.68 0.05
N PHE A 27 8.19 -19.94 -0.69
CA PHE A 27 9.61 -20.26 -0.84
C PHE A 27 10.37 -20.13 0.49
N ARG A 28 9.99 -19.17 1.36
CA ARG A 28 10.52 -19.11 2.73
C ARG A 28 10.15 -20.36 3.55
N GLN A 29 8.89 -20.80 3.49
CA GLN A 29 8.43 -22.00 4.19
C GLN A 29 9.17 -23.24 3.70
N ASP A 30 9.55 -23.27 2.43
CA ASP A 30 10.30 -24.36 1.79
C ASP A 30 11.83 -24.24 2.00
N GLY A 31 12.27 -23.27 2.83
CA GLY A 31 13.65 -23.15 3.31
C GLY A 31 14.59 -22.27 2.49
N TYR A 32 14.08 -21.53 1.48
CA TYR A 32 14.88 -20.57 0.73
C TYR A 32 15.00 -19.23 1.44
N ARG A 33 16.12 -18.54 1.27
CA ARG A 33 16.25 -17.11 1.56
C ARG A 33 15.67 -16.36 0.36
N VAL A 34 14.58 -15.64 0.57
CA VAL A 34 13.80 -15.03 -0.51
C VAL A 34 13.77 -13.52 -0.35
N ALA A 35 13.91 -12.79 -1.47
CA ALA A 35 13.61 -11.37 -1.52
C ALA A 35 12.63 -11.06 -2.65
N PRO A 36 11.68 -10.11 -2.43
CA PRO A 36 10.88 -9.55 -3.51
C PRO A 36 11.68 -8.52 -4.31
N PHE A 37 11.27 -8.28 -5.56
CA PHE A 37 11.82 -7.21 -6.38
C PHE A 37 10.76 -6.65 -7.32
N LYS A 38 10.63 -5.34 -7.36
CA LYS A 38 9.83 -4.59 -8.33
C LYS A 38 10.61 -3.37 -8.76
N SER A 39 11.12 -3.37 -9.98
CA SER A 39 12.00 -2.32 -10.47
C SER A 39 11.43 -0.91 -10.36
N GLN A 40 10.13 -0.77 -10.64
CA GLN A 40 9.40 0.48 -10.54
C GLN A 40 8.01 0.22 -9.96
N ASN A 41 7.63 0.99 -8.94
CA ASN A 41 6.26 1.03 -8.44
C ASN A 41 5.64 2.42 -8.63
N MET A 42 4.32 2.47 -8.78
CA MET A 42 3.55 3.71 -8.79
C MET A 42 2.46 3.59 -7.72
N ALA A 43 2.67 4.24 -6.58
CA ALA A 43 1.75 4.15 -5.43
C ALA A 43 1.83 5.41 -4.56
N LEU A 44 0.72 5.74 -3.89
CA LEU A 44 0.68 6.77 -2.84
C LEU A 44 1.05 6.20 -1.47
N ASN A 45 0.84 4.89 -1.26
CA ASN A 45 1.23 4.20 -0.05
C ASN A 45 2.72 3.88 -0.10
N SER A 46 3.47 4.39 0.87
CA SER A 46 4.90 4.17 1.00
C SER A 46 5.29 3.92 2.45
N PHE A 47 6.50 3.47 2.61
CA PHE A 47 7.12 3.12 3.90
C PHE A 47 8.55 3.66 3.93
N ILE A 48 9.06 4.00 5.09
CA ILE A 48 10.45 4.39 5.30
C ILE A 48 11.22 3.22 5.91
N THR A 49 12.28 2.78 5.25
CA THR A 49 13.14 1.70 5.75
C THR A 49 13.95 2.13 6.97
N ALA A 50 14.61 1.19 7.64
CA ALA A 50 15.47 1.47 8.79
C ALA A 50 16.61 2.46 8.45
N GLU A 51 17.07 2.44 7.21
CA GLU A 51 18.13 3.32 6.69
C GLU A 51 17.58 4.70 6.25
N GLY A 52 16.28 4.94 6.40
CA GLY A 52 15.65 6.22 6.06
C GLY A 52 15.26 6.36 4.59
N GLY A 53 15.32 5.31 3.78
CA GLY A 53 14.89 5.31 2.39
C GLY A 53 13.40 5.02 2.22
N GLU A 54 12.79 5.62 1.19
CA GLU A 54 11.36 5.44 0.88
C GLU A 54 11.13 4.36 -0.17
N MET A 55 10.19 3.45 0.09
CA MET A 55 9.77 2.39 -0.84
C MET A 55 8.27 2.17 -0.86
N GLY A 56 7.75 1.50 -1.88
CA GLY A 56 6.33 1.17 -2.01
C GLY A 56 5.85 0.14 -0.98
N ARG A 57 4.61 0.33 -0.46
CA ARG A 57 4.04 -0.55 0.57
C ARG A 57 3.90 -2.01 0.11
N ALA A 58 3.62 -2.26 -1.17
CA ALA A 58 3.50 -3.63 -1.68
C ALA A 58 4.77 -4.47 -1.46
N GLN A 59 5.95 -3.89 -1.70
CA GLN A 59 7.21 -4.59 -1.51
C GLN A 59 7.56 -4.76 -0.03
N VAL A 60 7.07 -3.88 0.85
CA VAL A 60 7.12 -4.07 2.30
C VAL A 60 6.33 -5.30 2.72
N VAL A 61 5.10 -5.44 2.25
CA VAL A 61 4.25 -6.62 2.49
C VAL A 61 4.92 -7.91 2.00
N GLN A 62 5.55 -7.88 0.83
CA GLN A 62 6.26 -9.02 0.25
C GLN A 62 7.53 -9.37 1.06
N ALA A 63 8.26 -8.38 1.56
CA ALA A 63 9.40 -8.57 2.43
C ALA A 63 8.97 -9.17 3.79
N GLU A 64 7.90 -8.66 4.38
CA GLU A 64 7.30 -9.20 5.60
C GLU A 64 6.85 -10.67 5.41
N ALA A 65 6.22 -11.00 4.27
CA ALA A 65 5.85 -12.38 3.92
C ALA A 65 7.08 -13.29 3.79
N ALA A 66 8.17 -12.77 3.21
CA ALA A 66 9.47 -13.44 3.14
C ALA A 66 10.18 -13.53 4.50
N GLY A 67 9.71 -12.78 5.52
CA GLY A 67 10.29 -12.72 6.87
C GLY A 67 11.61 -11.97 6.94
N ILE A 68 11.80 -10.98 6.10
CA ILE A 68 12.97 -10.11 6.04
C ILE A 68 12.58 -8.65 6.22
N ALA A 69 13.52 -7.81 6.64
CA ALA A 69 13.31 -6.38 6.74
C ALA A 69 13.13 -5.76 5.35
N PRO A 70 12.22 -4.77 5.20
CA PRO A 70 12.10 -4.00 3.98
C PRO A 70 13.38 -3.23 3.66
N ASP A 71 13.79 -3.25 2.39
CA ASP A 71 15.01 -2.63 1.87
C ASP A 71 14.69 -1.92 0.55
N VAL A 72 15.18 -0.71 0.34
CA VAL A 72 14.92 0.10 -0.87
C VAL A 72 15.34 -0.60 -2.15
N ARG A 73 16.34 -1.50 -2.09
CA ARG A 73 16.75 -2.33 -3.23
C ARG A 73 15.61 -3.20 -3.79
N MET A 74 14.61 -3.53 -2.97
CA MET A 74 13.43 -4.30 -3.39
C MET A 74 12.49 -3.48 -4.28
N ASN A 75 12.57 -2.14 -4.21
CA ASN A 75 11.82 -1.20 -5.04
C ASN A 75 12.66 0.05 -5.35
N PRO A 76 13.66 -0.05 -6.23
CA PRO A 76 14.61 1.03 -6.50
C PRO A 76 13.98 2.29 -7.10
N ILE A 77 12.83 2.19 -7.78
CA ILE A 77 12.11 3.34 -8.31
C ILE A 77 10.69 3.37 -7.78
N LEU A 78 10.33 4.46 -7.11
CA LEU A 78 8.96 4.72 -6.68
C LEU A 78 8.46 6.03 -7.30
N LEU A 79 7.31 5.97 -7.94
CA LEU A 79 6.61 7.14 -8.51
C LEU A 79 5.40 7.45 -7.63
N LYS A 80 5.33 8.67 -7.08
CA LYS A 80 4.16 9.13 -6.30
C LYS A 80 3.40 10.17 -7.12
N PRO A 81 2.21 9.83 -7.64
CA PRO A 81 1.40 10.78 -8.40
C PRO A 81 1.14 12.06 -7.61
N THR A 82 1.48 13.23 -8.19
CA THR A 82 1.23 14.55 -7.60
C THR A 82 0.10 15.27 -8.31
N THR A 83 0.04 15.13 -9.63
CA THR A 83 -1.01 15.69 -10.50
C THR A 83 -1.46 14.61 -11.48
N ASP A 84 -2.43 14.91 -12.35
CA ASP A 84 -2.91 13.97 -13.37
C ASP A 84 -1.82 13.54 -14.38
N SER A 85 -0.76 14.33 -14.52
CA SER A 85 0.33 14.07 -15.48
C SER A 85 1.73 14.17 -14.89
N GLY A 86 1.88 14.28 -13.57
CA GLY A 86 3.15 14.43 -12.88
C GLY A 86 3.27 13.52 -11.66
N SER A 87 4.51 13.11 -11.39
CA SER A 87 4.86 12.30 -10.22
C SER A 87 6.14 12.80 -9.56
N GLN A 88 6.18 12.69 -8.24
CA GLN A 88 7.45 12.73 -7.53
C GLN A 88 8.20 11.43 -7.80
N VAL A 89 9.43 11.56 -8.31
CA VAL A 89 10.30 10.42 -8.63
C VAL A 89 11.26 10.20 -7.48
N ILE A 90 11.29 8.98 -6.98
CA ILE A 90 12.14 8.52 -5.89
C ILE A 90 13.01 7.39 -6.46
N VAL A 91 14.33 7.50 -6.29
CA VAL A 91 15.30 6.51 -6.74
C VAL A 91 16.16 6.10 -5.55
N ASP A 92 16.34 4.81 -5.34
CA ASP A 92 17.07 4.25 -4.20
C ASP A 92 16.63 4.87 -2.85
N GLY A 93 15.31 5.07 -2.71
CA GLY A 93 14.70 5.64 -1.51
C GLY A 93 14.83 7.16 -1.37
N GLN A 94 15.47 7.88 -2.31
CA GLN A 94 15.72 9.31 -2.24
C GLN A 94 14.93 10.08 -3.31
N VAL A 95 14.40 11.24 -2.95
CA VAL A 95 13.66 12.10 -3.89
C VAL A 95 14.60 12.70 -4.90
N VAL A 96 14.38 12.42 -6.20
CA VAL A 96 15.11 13.02 -7.32
C VAL A 96 14.45 14.33 -7.78
N GLY A 97 13.12 14.39 -7.69
CA GLY A 97 12.35 15.59 -8.07
C GLY A 97 10.95 15.25 -8.56
N ASN A 98 10.20 16.29 -8.95
CA ASN A 98 8.91 16.14 -9.60
C ASN A 98 9.10 16.16 -11.11
N MET A 99 8.52 15.19 -11.82
CA MET A 99 8.63 15.07 -13.27
C MET A 99 7.24 14.87 -13.89
N ARG A 100 7.02 15.48 -15.06
CA ARG A 100 5.87 15.12 -15.89
C ARG A 100 6.10 13.76 -16.54
N ALA A 101 5.05 13.04 -16.87
CA ALA A 101 5.15 11.73 -17.50
C ALA A 101 6.05 11.74 -18.74
N THR A 102 5.92 12.74 -19.63
CA THR A 102 6.75 12.90 -20.84
C THR A 102 8.23 13.13 -20.53
N GLU A 103 8.55 13.82 -19.45
CA GLU A 103 9.91 14.02 -18.99
C GLU A 103 10.49 12.73 -18.40
N TYR A 104 9.73 12.08 -17.52
CA TYR A 104 10.12 10.80 -16.95
C TYR A 104 10.44 9.77 -18.04
N TYR A 105 9.58 9.62 -19.06
CA TYR A 105 9.82 8.69 -20.17
C TYR A 105 11.10 8.98 -20.95
N ARG A 106 11.46 10.25 -21.15
CA ARG A 106 12.72 10.62 -21.80
C ARG A 106 13.95 10.29 -20.97
N ARG A 107 13.83 10.41 -19.65
CA ARG A 107 14.94 10.20 -18.69
C ARG A 107 14.96 8.79 -18.10
N LYS A 108 13.98 7.96 -18.42
CA LYS A 108 13.79 6.63 -17.84
C LYS A 108 15.06 5.77 -17.90
N ARG A 109 15.83 5.84 -18.99
CA ARG A 109 17.11 5.11 -19.15
C ARG A 109 18.17 5.49 -18.11
N GLU A 110 18.14 6.73 -17.62
CA GLU A 110 19.09 7.21 -16.61
C GLU A 110 18.99 6.45 -15.29
N PHE A 111 17.82 5.83 -15.02
CA PHE A 111 17.54 5.08 -13.80
C PHE A 111 17.84 3.58 -13.93
N LEU A 112 18.12 3.07 -15.12
CA LEU A 112 18.43 1.65 -15.34
C LEU A 112 19.64 1.14 -14.53
N PRO A 113 20.74 1.92 -14.36
CA PRO A 113 21.85 1.48 -13.51
C PRO A 113 21.43 1.23 -12.04
N ALA A 114 20.56 2.07 -11.46
CA ALA A 114 20.05 1.85 -10.11
C ALA A 114 19.23 0.54 -10.01
N VAL A 115 18.35 0.29 -11.00
CA VAL A 115 17.57 -0.97 -11.08
C VAL A 115 18.49 -2.19 -11.15
N THR A 116 19.51 -2.13 -12.00
CA THR A 116 20.46 -3.25 -12.21
C THR A 116 21.26 -3.50 -10.95
N ALA A 117 21.84 -2.46 -10.35
CA ALA A 117 22.65 -2.57 -9.14
C ALA A 117 21.84 -3.12 -7.95
N ALA A 118 20.60 -2.63 -7.78
CA ALA A 118 19.69 -3.12 -6.73
C ALA A 118 19.39 -4.62 -6.92
N TYR A 119 19.05 -5.04 -8.14
CA TYR A 119 18.77 -6.44 -8.43
C TYR A 119 19.99 -7.34 -8.19
N GLU A 120 21.17 -6.95 -8.73
CA GLU A 120 22.41 -7.73 -8.58
C GLU A 120 22.83 -7.88 -7.13
N SER A 121 22.67 -6.81 -6.34
CA SER A 121 22.95 -6.82 -4.90
C SER A 121 22.06 -7.81 -4.16
N LEU A 122 20.73 -7.80 -4.40
CA LEU A 122 19.81 -8.77 -3.82
C LEU A 122 20.09 -10.18 -4.29
N ALA A 123 20.40 -10.37 -5.58
CA ALA A 123 20.73 -11.70 -6.14
C ALA A 123 22.04 -12.29 -5.60
N ALA A 124 22.92 -11.48 -5.02
CA ALA A 124 24.11 -11.94 -4.32
C ALA A 124 23.83 -12.42 -2.89
N GLU A 125 22.76 -11.91 -2.25
CA GLU A 125 22.42 -12.18 -0.86
C GLU A 125 21.40 -13.30 -0.69
N TYR A 126 20.44 -13.43 -1.63
CA TYR A 126 19.28 -14.32 -1.52
C TYR A 126 19.36 -15.49 -2.48
N ASP A 127 18.68 -16.57 -2.14
CA ASP A 127 18.65 -17.79 -2.97
C ASP A 127 17.61 -17.66 -4.09
N VAL A 128 16.51 -16.93 -3.83
CA VAL A 128 15.39 -16.71 -4.76
C VAL A 128 15.00 -15.25 -4.78
N ILE A 129 14.82 -14.68 -5.98
CA ILE A 129 14.22 -13.36 -6.18
C ILE A 129 12.86 -13.53 -6.85
N VAL A 130 11.79 -13.12 -6.15
CA VAL A 130 10.43 -13.05 -6.69
C VAL A 130 10.23 -11.67 -7.29
N ILE A 131 10.09 -11.59 -8.62
CA ILE A 131 10.01 -10.34 -9.35
C ILE A 131 8.55 -10.05 -9.70
N GLU A 132 8.11 -8.83 -9.44
CA GLU A 132 6.79 -8.33 -9.82
C GLU A 132 6.89 -7.32 -10.95
N GLY A 133 6.15 -7.55 -12.04
CA GLY A 133 5.95 -6.57 -13.11
C GLY A 133 4.90 -5.51 -12.76
N ALA A 134 4.76 -4.49 -13.58
CA ALA A 134 3.76 -3.44 -13.41
C ALA A 134 2.82 -3.32 -14.62
N GLY A 135 1.52 -3.12 -14.37
CA GLY A 135 0.51 -3.06 -15.42
C GLY A 135 0.46 -4.35 -16.25
N SER A 136 0.60 -4.21 -17.58
CA SER A 136 0.59 -5.31 -18.54
C SER A 136 1.81 -5.25 -19.46
N PRO A 137 2.43 -6.39 -19.83
CA PRO A 137 3.48 -6.42 -20.84
C PRO A 137 2.96 -6.17 -22.28
N ALA A 138 1.63 -6.18 -22.45
CA ALA A 138 0.98 -5.92 -23.72
C ALA A 138 0.75 -4.42 -24.04
N GLU A 139 1.25 -3.52 -23.18
CA GLU A 139 1.24 -2.07 -23.46
C GLU A 139 2.25 -1.74 -24.55
N ILE A 140 1.88 -2.05 -25.81
CA ILE A 140 2.77 -1.98 -27.00
C ILE A 140 3.32 -0.58 -27.27
N ASN A 141 2.60 0.46 -26.84
CA ASN A 141 3.02 1.86 -26.90
C ASN A 141 4.08 2.23 -25.86
N LEU A 142 4.31 1.41 -24.83
CA LEU A 142 5.27 1.64 -23.74
C LEU A 142 6.47 0.69 -23.76
N LYS A 143 6.61 -0.13 -24.81
CA LYS A 143 7.71 -1.12 -24.93
C LYS A 143 9.09 -0.50 -25.04
N GLN A 144 9.18 0.72 -25.60
CA GLN A 144 10.46 1.37 -25.70
C GLN A 144 11.03 1.66 -24.29
N ASP A 145 12.26 1.17 -24.06
CA ASP A 145 12.95 1.33 -22.77
C ASP A 145 12.21 0.67 -21.58
N ASP A 146 11.51 -0.43 -21.84
CA ASP A 146 10.89 -1.20 -20.79
C ASP A 146 11.95 -1.84 -19.88
N PHE A 147 11.92 -1.51 -18.58
CA PHE A 147 12.65 -2.19 -17.52
C PHE A 147 11.71 -2.65 -16.38
N VAL A 148 10.42 -2.82 -16.71
CA VAL A 148 9.36 -3.09 -15.71
C VAL A 148 8.73 -4.45 -15.94
N ASN A 149 8.57 -4.86 -17.21
CA ASN A 149 7.97 -6.13 -17.60
C ASN A 149 8.96 -6.96 -18.43
N MET A 150 8.75 -7.14 -19.74
CA MET A 150 9.58 -8.00 -20.56
C MET A 150 11.01 -7.51 -20.72
N GLY A 151 11.24 -6.20 -20.72
CA GLY A 151 12.58 -5.65 -20.72
C GLY A 151 13.36 -6.00 -19.45
N LEU A 152 12.73 -5.96 -18.28
CA LEU A 152 13.33 -6.46 -17.04
C LEU A 152 13.55 -7.97 -17.10
N ALA A 153 12.56 -8.75 -17.56
CA ALA A 153 12.69 -10.19 -17.69
C ALA A 153 13.89 -10.60 -18.57
N LYS A 154 14.15 -9.85 -19.66
CA LYS A 154 15.32 -10.03 -20.52
C LYS A 154 16.62 -9.67 -19.80
N LEU A 155 16.63 -8.53 -19.09
CA LEU A 155 17.80 -8.00 -18.39
C LEU A 155 18.35 -8.97 -17.34
N VAL A 156 17.43 -9.58 -16.56
CA VAL A 156 17.81 -10.47 -15.45
C VAL A 156 17.61 -11.95 -15.78
N ASP A 157 17.34 -12.27 -17.04
CA ASP A 157 17.05 -13.62 -17.54
C ASP A 157 16.01 -14.35 -16.70
N ALA A 158 14.87 -13.69 -16.42
CA ALA A 158 13.80 -14.27 -15.62
C ALA A 158 12.78 -15.02 -16.48
N PRO A 159 12.38 -16.25 -16.09
CA PRO A 159 11.15 -16.87 -16.59
C PRO A 159 9.93 -16.14 -16.05
N VAL A 160 8.86 -16.13 -16.84
CA VAL A 160 7.64 -15.37 -16.56
C VAL A 160 6.45 -16.29 -16.37
N LEU A 161 5.66 -16.05 -15.30
CA LEU A 161 4.30 -16.55 -15.16
C LEU A 161 3.32 -15.38 -15.38
N LEU A 162 2.43 -15.53 -16.35
CA LEU A 162 1.46 -14.51 -16.73
C LEU A 162 0.12 -14.73 -16.01
N ILE A 163 -0.37 -13.73 -15.29
CA ILE A 163 -1.56 -13.78 -14.44
C ILE A 163 -2.73 -13.08 -15.11
N GLY A 164 -3.87 -13.78 -15.22
CA GLY A 164 -5.15 -13.22 -15.64
C GLY A 164 -6.18 -13.21 -14.51
N ASP A 165 -6.98 -12.17 -14.41
CA ASP A 165 -8.08 -12.01 -13.45
C ASP A 165 -9.37 -12.56 -14.06
N ILE A 166 -9.94 -13.64 -13.49
CA ILE A 166 -11.19 -14.23 -13.98
C ILE A 166 -12.44 -13.56 -13.39
N ASP A 167 -12.35 -12.92 -12.23
CA ASP A 167 -13.48 -12.33 -11.52
C ASP A 167 -14.16 -11.21 -12.32
N ARG A 168 -13.39 -10.51 -13.17
CA ARG A 168 -13.88 -9.44 -14.05
C ARG A 168 -14.39 -9.93 -15.41
N GLY A 169 -14.25 -11.22 -15.71
CA GLY A 169 -14.59 -11.82 -17.01
C GLY A 169 -13.53 -11.58 -18.08
N GLY A 170 -13.61 -12.36 -19.18
CA GLY A 170 -12.75 -12.23 -20.34
C GLY A 170 -11.32 -12.73 -20.16
N VAL A 171 -11.01 -13.50 -19.13
CA VAL A 171 -9.64 -13.94 -18.78
C VAL A 171 -8.92 -14.67 -19.91
N PHE A 172 -9.62 -15.52 -20.67
CA PHE A 172 -9.06 -16.23 -21.83
C PHE A 172 -8.57 -15.29 -22.92
N ALA A 173 -9.42 -14.27 -23.25
CA ALA A 173 -9.05 -13.25 -24.23
C ALA A 173 -7.87 -12.39 -23.73
N GLN A 174 -7.84 -12.06 -22.46
CA GLN A 174 -6.76 -11.28 -21.85
C GLN A 174 -5.43 -12.06 -21.90
N LEU A 175 -5.41 -13.33 -21.48
CA LEU A 175 -4.20 -14.17 -21.50
C LEU A 175 -3.70 -14.40 -22.93
N TYR A 176 -4.60 -14.83 -23.82
CA TYR A 176 -4.27 -15.05 -25.22
C TYR A 176 -3.79 -13.78 -25.91
N GLY A 177 -4.54 -12.68 -25.78
CA GLY A 177 -4.21 -11.40 -26.39
C GLY A 177 -2.90 -10.83 -25.88
N THR A 178 -2.62 -10.95 -24.58
CA THR A 178 -1.35 -10.51 -24.01
C THR A 178 -0.19 -11.28 -24.63
N ILE A 179 -0.25 -12.61 -24.67
CA ILE A 179 0.79 -13.45 -25.27
C ILE A 179 0.95 -13.17 -26.77
N ALA A 180 -0.17 -12.99 -27.48
CA ALA A 180 -0.16 -12.73 -28.91
C ALA A 180 0.52 -11.40 -29.30
N LEU A 181 0.45 -10.39 -28.42
CA LEU A 181 1.07 -9.07 -28.60
C LEU A 181 2.56 -9.00 -28.22
N LEU A 182 3.10 -10.06 -27.58
CA LEU A 182 4.52 -10.12 -27.25
C LEU A 182 5.35 -10.42 -28.49
N GLU A 183 6.59 -9.93 -28.49
CA GLU A 183 7.58 -10.32 -29.50
C GLU A 183 7.98 -11.80 -29.36
N PRO A 184 8.50 -12.44 -30.42
CA PRO A 184 8.83 -13.88 -30.37
C PRO A 184 9.78 -14.28 -29.25
N ASP A 185 10.80 -13.47 -28.96
CA ASP A 185 11.76 -13.70 -27.89
C ASP A 185 11.15 -13.47 -26.47
N GLU A 186 10.16 -12.57 -26.37
CA GLU A 186 9.41 -12.34 -25.14
C GLU A 186 8.48 -13.52 -24.84
N ARG A 187 7.79 -14.05 -25.87
CA ARG A 187 6.90 -15.22 -25.72
C ARG A 187 7.62 -16.43 -25.15
N THR A 188 8.86 -16.66 -25.55
CA THR A 188 9.64 -17.80 -25.05
C THR A 188 9.93 -17.74 -23.56
N ARG A 189 9.86 -16.54 -22.95
CA ARG A 189 10.03 -16.33 -21.51
C ARG A 189 8.76 -16.62 -20.72
N VAL A 190 7.58 -16.56 -21.34
CA VAL A 190 6.31 -16.91 -20.69
C VAL A 190 6.23 -18.43 -20.58
N LYS A 191 6.52 -18.95 -19.39
CA LYS A 191 6.58 -20.40 -19.11
C LYS A 191 5.25 -20.98 -18.70
N GLY A 192 4.37 -20.15 -18.13
CA GLY A 192 3.03 -20.58 -17.70
C GLY A 192 2.07 -19.42 -17.55
N THR A 193 0.79 -19.75 -17.56
CA THR A 193 -0.31 -18.81 -17.24
C THR A 193 -0.96 -19.18 -15.90
N ILE A 194 -1.45 -18.20 -15.19
CA ILE A 194 -2.19 -18.37 -13.93
C ILE A 194 -3.55 -17.70 -14.08
N VAL A 195 -4.61 -18.44 -13.81
CA VAL A 195 -5.96 -17.89 -13.67
C VAL A 195 -6.18 -17.57 -12.19
N ASN A 196 -6.31 -16.29 -11.87
CA ASN A 196 -6.41 -15.81 -10.49
C ASN A 196 -7.83 -15.35 -10.15
N LYS A 197 -8.13 -15.28 -8.85
CA LYS A 197 -9.42 -14.86 -8.26
C LYS A 197 -10.59 -15.74 -8.68
N PHE A 198 -10.36 -17.03 -8.82
CA PHE A 198 -11.38 -17.96 -9.26
C PHE A 198 -12.44 -18.19 -8.18
N ARG A 199 -13.71 -18.15 -8.58
CA ARG A 199 -14.87 -18.52 -7.79
C ARG A 199 -15.71 -19.52 -8.59
N GLY A 200 -16.08 -20.63 -8.02
CA GLY A 200 -16.95 -21.62 -8.63
C GLY A 200 -16.36 -23.01 -8.76
N ASP A 201 -16.92 -23.81 -9.67
CA ASP A 201 -16.50 -25.19 -9.90
C ASP A 201 -15.39 -25.26 -10.96
N ARG A 202 -14.23 -25.76 -10.57
CA ARG A 202 -13.05 -25.90 -11.45
C ARG A 202 -13.33 -26.86 -12.64
N ALA A 203 -14.21 -27.85 -12.45
CA ALA A 203 -14.54 -28.79 -13.53
C ALA A 203 -15.19 -28.12 -14.74
N ILE A 204 -15.94 -27.03 -14.50
CA ILE A 204 -16.55 -26.22 -15.58
C ILE A 204 -15.47 -25.42 -16.34
N LEU A 205 -14.42 -24.97 -15.65
CA LEU A 205 -13.35 -24.18 -16.24
C LEU A 205 -12.36 -25.03 -17.05
N GLU A 206 -12.14 -26.28 -16.67
CA GLU A 206 -11.12 -27.16 -17.18
C GLU A 206 -11.07 -27.31 -18.73
N PRO A 207 -12.22 -27.46 -19.46
CA PRO A 207 -12.21 -27.50 -20.91
C PRO A 207 -11.66 -26.22 -21.54
N GLY A 208 -11.97 -25.05 -20.93
CA GLY A 208 -11.47 -23.75 -21.38
C GLY A 208 -9.97 -23.59 -21.17
N LEU A 209 -9.43 -24.12 -20.06
CA LEU A 209 -7.97 -24.09 -19.79
C LEU A 209 -7.23 -24.89 -20.87
N ARG A 210 -7.68 -26.10 -21.22
CA ARG A 210 -7.08 -26.91 -22.29
C ARG A 210 -7.11 -26.22 -23.66
N GLN A 211 -8.22 -25.50 -23.95
CA GLN A 211 -8.30 -24.71 -25.18
C GLN A 211 -7.31 -23.53 -25.15
N LEU A 212 -7.17 -22.84 -24.01
CA LEU A 212 -6.19 -21.77 -23.85
C LEU A 212 -4.77 -22.26 -24.09
N GLU A 213 -4.37 -23.39 -23.48
CA GLU A 213 -3.06 -24.01 -23.67
C GLU A 213 -2.80 -24.32 -25.14
N ALA A 214 -3.79 -24.91 -25.84
CA ALA A 214 -3.67 -25.22 -27.27
C ALA A 214 -3.54 -23.94 -28.13
N LEU A 215 -4.20 -22.85 -27.78
CA LEU A 215 -4.13 -21.58 -28.50
C LEU A 215 -2.84 -20.81 -28.26
N CYS A 216 -2.35 -20.80 -27.00
CA CYS A 216 -1.18 -20.02 -26.59
C CYS A 216 0.14 -20.78 -26.77
N GLY A 217 0.10 -22.12 -26.78
CA GLY A 217 1.30 -22.96 -26.67
C GLY A 217 2.03 -22.82 -25.32
N VAL A 218 1.32 -22.32 -24.29
CA VAL A 218 1.85 -22.08 -22.95
C VAL A 218 0.95 -22.80 -21.94
N PRO A 219 1.51 -23.63 -21.03
CA PRO A 219 0.73 -24.38 -20.06
C PRO A 219 0.06 -23.47 -19.01
N VAL A 220 -1.04 -23.96 -18.43
CA VAL A 220 -1.67 -23.33 -17.26
C VAL A 220 -1.01 -23.83 -16.00
N ALA A 221 -0.24 -22.97 -15.34
CA ALA A 221 0.46 -23.28 -14.08
C ALA A 221 -0.50 -23.45 -12.89
N GLY A 222 -1.74 -22.98 -13.01
CA GLY A 222 -2.76 -23.20 -12.00
C GLY A 222 -3.93 -22.23 -12.06
N VAL A 223 -4.90 -22.54 -11.19
CA VAL A 223 -6.10 -21.72 -10.95
C VAL A 223 -6.15 -21.39 -9.47
N VAL A 224 -5.85 -20.14 -9.14
CA VAL A 224 -5.81 -19.67 -7.75
C VAL A 224 -7.20 -19.20 -7.34
N PRO A 225 -7.75 -19.72 -6.24
CA PRO A 225 -9.04 -19.30 -5.75
C PRO A 225 -9.02 -17.84 -5.29
N TYR A 226 -10.19 -17.22 -5.26
CA TYR A 226 -10.35 -15.94 -4.60
C TYR A 226 -10.02 -16.10 -3.10
N THR A 227 -9.05 -15.34 -2.62
CA THR A 227 -8.62 -15.41 -1.22
C THR A 227 -9.29 -14.33 -0.40
N THR A 228 -9.61 -14.68 0.85
CA THR A 228 -10.09 -13.75 1.88
C THR A 228 -8.98 -13.36 2.86
N ALA A 229 -7.74 -13.73 2.57
CA ALA A 229 -6.60 -13.32 3.39
C ALA A 229 -6.55 -11.78 3.46
N ASP A 230 -6.49 -11.25 4.68
CA ASP A 230 -6.45 -9.83 4.95
C ASP A 230 -5.01 -9.33 4.86
N ILE A 231 -4.60 -9.00 3.65
CA ILE A 231 -3.29 -8.45 3.32
C ILE A 231 -3.46 -6.97 3.00
N ASP A 232 -2.52 -6.15 3.45
CA ASP A 232 -2.54 -4.71 3.20
C ASP A 232 -2.58 -4.41 1.69
N ASP A 233 -3.48 -3.52 1.29
CA ASP A 233 -3.64 -3.11 -0.10
C ASP A 233 -2.46 -2.24 -0.57
N GLU A 234 -2.06 -2.44 -1.82
CA GLU A 234 -0.97 -1.68 -2.44
C GLU A 234 -1.33 -0.22 -2.71
N ASP A 235 -2.55 0.04 -3.19
CA ASP A 235 -2.94 1.33 -3.76
C ASP A 235 -4.29 1.81 -3.22
N SER A 236 -4.49 3.13 -3.30
CA SER A 236 -5.75 3.83 -2.97
C SER A 236 -6.93 3.52 -3.93
N LEU A 237 -6.72 2.66 -4.93
CA LEU A 237 -7.78 2.10 -5.78
C LEU A 237 -8.42 0.82 -5.22
N THR A 238 -8.22 0.54 -3.94
CA THR A 238 -8.75 -0.64 -3.25
C THR A 238 -10.27 -0.69 -3.24
N GLU A 239 -10.83 -1.90 -3.34
CA GLU A 239 -12.26 -2.14 -3.13
C GLU A 239 -12.70 -1.90 -1.67
N ARG A 240 -11.74 -1.80 -0.73
CA ARG A 240 -11.96 -1.51 0.69
C ARG A 240 -12.75 -0.21 0.88
N PHE A 241 -12.52 0.80 0.05
CA PHE A 241 -13.22 2.09 0.10
C PHE A 241 -14.69 2.04 -0.35
N SER A 242 -15.09 1.01 -1.07
CA SER A 242 -16.46 0.82 -1.56
C SER A 242 -17.27 -0.20 -0.77
N ARG A 243 -16.66 -0.84 0.25
CA ARG A 243 -17.38 -1.78 1.09
C ARG A 243 -18.42 -1.05 1.93
N ASP A 244 -19.68 -1.44 1.78
CA ASP A 244 -20.74 -1.00 2.68
C ASP A 244 -20.57 -1.74 4.01
N THR A 245 -19.90 -1.08 4.94
CA THR A 245 -19.64 -1.64 6.27
C THR A 245 -20.78 -1.26 7.19
N ALA A 246 -21.60 -2.21 7.59
CA ALA A 246 -22.63 -2.00 8.59
C ALA A 246 -22.01 -1.47 9.90
N ARG A 247 -22.67 -0.46 10.50
CA ARG A 247 -22.24 0.10 11.78
C ARG A 247 -22.30 -0.95 12.88
N LYS A 248 -21.22 -1.05 13.63
CA LYS A 248 -21.09 -1.93 14.77
C LYS A 248 -21.16 -1.17 16.09
N LEU A 249 -20.78 -1.80 17.19
CA LEU A 249 -20.84 -1.23 18.53
C LEU A 249 -20.01 0.06 18.66
N VAL A 250 -18.83 0.10 18.05
CA VAL A 250 -17.99 1.30 17.89
C VAL A 250 -17.88 1.59 16.41
N ASP A 251 -18.17 2.84 16.02
CA ASP A 251 -18.18 3.32 14.63
C ASP A 251 -17.05 4.33 14.40
N ILE A 252 -16.05 3.95 13.63
CA ILE A 252 -14.91 4.78 13.26
C ILE A 252 -15.03 5.17 11.80
N VAL A 253 -14.86 6.46 11.51
CA VAL A 253 -14.90 6.99 10.15
C VAL A 253 -13.53 7.51 9.75
N VAL A 254 -13.02 7.05 8.62
CA VAL A 254 -11.88 7.64 7.91
C VAL A 254 -12.43 8.54 6.80
N ILE A 255 -11.99 9.78 6.76
CA ILE A 255 -12.33 10.68 5.67
C ILE A 255 -11.55 10.27 4.42
N ARG A 256 -12.25 9.86 3.37
CA ARG A 256 -11.66 9.48 2.09
C ARG A 256 -11.29 10.71 1.28
N LEU A 257 -10.08 11.20 1.50
CA LEU A 257 -9.52 12.32 0.74
C LEU A 257 -9.21 11.91 -0.71
N PRO A 258 -9.30 12.83 -1.70
CA PRO A 258 -8.97 12.55 -3.10
C PRO A 258 -7.55 12.03 -3.33
N LYS A 259 -6.59 12.52 -2.55
CA LYS A 259 -5.18 12.12 -2.60
C LYS A 259 -4.74 11.40 -1.33
N ILE A 260 -5.65 10.62 -0.73
CA ILE A 260 -5.35 9.80 0.46
C ILE A 260 -4.09 8.98 0.27
N SER A 261 -3.24 8.97 1.29
CA SER A 261 -2.01 8.17 1.33
C SER A 261 -1.90 7.43 2.66
N ASN A 262 -1.20 6.30 2.66
CA ASN A 262 -0.93 5.48 3.85
C ASN A 262 -2.20 5.12 4.65
N PHE A 263 -3.30 4.88 3.94
CA PHE A 263 -4.59 4.51 4.56
C PHE A 263 -4.51 3.19 5.34
N THR A 264 -3.50 2.38 5.11
CA THR A 264 -3.21 1.16 5.87
C THR A 264 -2.90 1.44 7.35
N ASP A 265 -2.57 2.67 7.73
CA ASP A 265 -2.42 3.09 9.14
C ASP A 265 -3.65 2.73 9.99
N PHE A 266 -4.84 2.69 9.39
CA PHE A 266 -6.08 2.47 10.12
C PHE A 266 -6.54 1.00 10.16
N SER A 267 -5.85 0.11 9.47
CA SER A 267 -6.16 -1.34 9.44
C SER A 267 -6.24 -1.98 10.84
N PRO A 268 -5.47 -1.55 11.87
CA PRO A 268 -5.60 -2.11 13.20
C PRO A 268 -7.00 -2.02 13.80
N PHE A 269 -7.77 -0.98 13.49
CA PHE A 269 -9.14 -0.82 14.00
C PHE A 269 -10.15 -1.77 13.35
N GLU A 270 -9.95 -2.19 12.10
CA GLU A 270 -10.86 -3.11 11.39
C GLU A 270 -10.91 -4.51 12.00
N ARG A 271 -9.94 -4.85 12.82
CA ARG A 271 -9.69 -6.22 13.30
C ARG A 271 -10.39 -6.54 14.60
N TYR A 272 -11.01 -5.55 15.24
CA TYR A 272 -11.88 -5.77 16.38
C TYR A 272 -13.28 -6.17 15.89
N GLU A 273 -13.83 -7.26 16.45
CA GLU A 273 -15.07 -7.86 15.96
C GLU A 273 -16.24 -6.87 15.93
N ASN A 274 -16.36 -6.04 16.96
CA ASN A 274 -17.46 -5.10 17.14
C ASN A 274 -17.07 -3.63 16.86
N VAL A 275 -16.02 -3.40 16.05
CA VAL A 275 -15.63 -2.08 15.52
C VAL A 275 -15.92 -2.03 14.03
N SER A 276 -16.59 -1.00 13.57
CA SER A 276 -16.71 -0.67 12.14
C SER A 276 -15.72 0.42 11.77
N LEU A 277 -14.96 0.21 10.69
CA LEU A 277 -14.15 1.23 10.05
C LEU A 277 -14.77 1.54 8.68
N ARG A 278 -15.21 2.78 8.46
CA ARG A 278 -15.89 3.22 7.23
C ARG A 278 -15.12 4.35 6.57
N TYR A 279 -14.96 4.29 5.26
CA TYR A 279 -14.39 5.37 4.46
C TYR A 279 -15.50 6.26 3.90
N VAL A 280 -15.43 7.57 4.16
CA VAL A 280 -16.52 8.52 3.88
C VAL A 280 -15.99 9.72 3.09
N ASP A 281 -16.66 10.08 2.00
CA ASP A 281 -16.31 11.19 1.11
C ASP A 281 -17.42 12.25 0.95
N HIS A 282 -18.51 12.13 1.72
CA HIS A 282 -19.63 13.09 1.73
C HIS A 282 -20.35 13.12 3.08
N VAL A 283 -20.96 14.26 3.39
CA VAL A 283 -21.58 14.50 4.70
C VAL A 283 -22.69 13.49 5.03
N GLY A 284 -23.49 13.08 4.04
CA GLY A 284 -24.59 12.14 4.27
C GLY A 284 -24.15 10.76 4.78
N ALA A 285 -22.92 10.35 4.48
CA ALA A 285 -22.36 9.08 4.96
C ALA A 285 -21.66 9.21 6.33
N LEU A 286 -21.30 10.42 6.78
CA LEU A 286 -20.58 10.62 8.05
C LEU A 286 -21.38 10.05 9.24
N GLY A 287 -22.62 10.46 9.40
CA GLY A 287 -23.45 10.10 10.54
C GLY A 287 -22.93 10.69 11.86
N THR A 288 -23.03 9.91 12.94
CA THR A 288 -22.54 10.25 14.28
C THR A 288 -21.50 9.20 14.72
N PRO A 289 -20.26 9.28 14.24
CA PRO A 289 -19.23 8.31 14.57
C PRO A 289 -18.69 8.53 15.98
N ASP A 290 -18.04 7.52 16.52
CA ASP A 290 -17.32 7.58 17.79
C ASP A 290 -15.94 8.21 17.63
N MET A 291 -15.35 8.04 16.46
CA MET A 291 -14.05 8.60 16.09
C MET A 291 -14.04 9.00 14.62
N ILE A 292 -13.42 10.13 14.32
CA ILE A 292 -13.13 10.60 12.96
C ILE A 292 -11.62 10.60 12.75
N LEU A 293 -11.17 9.94 11.70
CA LEU A 293 -9.78 9.85 11.28
C LEU A 293 -9.58 10.71 10.02
N LEU A 294 -8.68 11.68 10.11
CA LEU A 294 -8.18 12.45 8.98
C LEU A 294 -6.86 11.83 8.53
N PRO A 295 -6.81 11.18 7.38
CA PRO A 295 -5.64 10.44 6.93
C PRO A 295 -4.53 11.33 6.41
N GLY A 296 -3.37 10.74 6.17
CA GLY A 296 -2.33 11.32 5.35
C GLY A 296 -2.81 11.58 3.92
N THR A 297 -2.25 12.58 3.30
CA THR A 297 -2.53 12.92 1.91
C THR A 297 -1.28 13.43 1.19
N LYS A 298 -1.26 13.23 -0.13
CA LYS A 298 -0.20 13.80 -0.98
C LYS A 298 -0.41 15.27 -1.29
N SER A 299 -1.58 15.84 -1.02
CA SER A 299 -1.91 17.24 -1.35
C SER A 299 -2.81 17.85 -0.27
N THR A 300 -2.18 18.29 0.82
CA THR A 300 -2.87 18.77 2.03
C THR A 300 -3.76 19.97 1.74
N ILE A 301 -3.24 20.98 1.02
CA ILE A 301 -3.99 22.22 0.73
C ILE A 301 -5.17 21.94 -0.19
N ALA A 302 -4.98 21.15 -1.25
CA ALA A 302 -6.06 20.85 -2.18
C ALA A 302 -7.14 19.97 -1.53
N ASP A 303 -6.76 19.00 -0.72
CA ASP A 303 -7.69 18.12 -0.04
C ASP A 303 -8.43 18.82 1.11
N LEU A 304 -7.79 19.76 1.82
CA LEU A 304 -8.46 20.60 2.80
C LEU A 304 -9.51 21.52 2.14
N ARG A 305 -9.18 22.11 0.97
CA ARG A 305 -10.15 22.87 0.17
C ARG A 305 -11.32 21.99 -0.26
N TRP A 306 -11.04 20.80 -0.75
CA TRP A 306 -12.07 19.83 -1.13
C TRP A 306 -13.00 19.46 0.04
N LEU A 307 -12.46 19.22 1.25
CA LEU A 307 -13.25 19.00 2.47
C LEU A 307 -14.23 20.14 2.73
N ARG A 308 -13.77 21.37 2.59
CA ARG A 308 -14.55 22.59 2.79
C ARG A 308 -15.67 22.72 1.76
N GLU A 309 -15.34 22.53 0.48
CA GLU A 309 -16.30 22.57 -0.64
C GLU A 309 -17.38 21.49 -0.53
N ARG A 310 -17.04 20.33 0.05
CA ARG A 310 -17.99 19.23 0.30
C ARG A 310 -18.80 19.37 1.58
N GLY A 311 -18.55 20.38 2.39
CA GLY A 311 -19.18 20.58 3.69
C GLY A 311 -18.72 19.61 4.78
N LEU A 312 -17.75 18.73 4.49
CA LEU A 312 -17.22 17.77 5.45
C LEU A 312 -16.48 18.46 6.59
N GLU A 313 -15.74 19.54 6.33
CA GLU A 313 -15.07 20.32 7.37
C GLU A 313 -16.07 20.79 8.44
N ALA A 314 -17.17 21.41 8.04
CA ALA A 314 -18.20 21.89 8.98
C ALA A 314 -18.83 20.74 9.79
N ALA A 315 -19.04 19.58 9.16
CA ALA A 315 -19.55 18.39 9.82
C ALA A 315 -18.56 17.83 10.85
N ILE A 316 -17.27 17.78 10.51
CA ILE A 316 -16.19 17.34 11.42
C ILE A 316 -16.10 18.30 12.61
N LEU A 317 -16.12 19.62 12.37
CA LEU A 317 -16.10 20.64 13.44
C LEU A 317 -17.27 20.48 14.40
N LYS A 318 -18.48 20.21 13.87
CA LYS A 318 -19.68 19.95 14.67
C LYS A 318 -19.51 18.69 15.54
N GLU A 319 -19.04 17.60 14.98
CA GLU A 319 -18.81 16.34 15.71
C GLU A 319 -17.71 16.52 16.78
N ALA A 320 -16.62 17.22 16.47
CA ALA A 320 -15.56 17.56 17.42
C ALA A 320 -16.10 18.38 18.61
N ALA A 321 -16.91 19.39 18.34
CA ALA A 321 -17.58 20.19 19.38
C ALA A 321 -18.56 19.35 20.24
N GLY A 322 -19.14 18.28 19.67
CA GLY A 322 -19.95 17.28 20.37
C GLY A 322 -19.13 16.26 21.18
N GLY A 323 -17.79 16.37 21.19
CA GLY A 323 -16.87 15.50 21.92
C GLY A 323 -16.52 14.21 21.21
N THR A 324 -16.85 14.04 19.91
CA THR A 324 -16.35 12.93 19.09
C THR A 324 -14.82 13.02 18.99
N LEU A 325 -14.12 11.89 19.17
CA LEU A 325 -12.68 11.84 19.03
C LEU A 325 -12.29 12.14 17.58
N VAL A 326 -11.44 13.12 17.37
CA VAL A 326 -10.86 13.45 16.05
C VAL A 326 -9.36 13.21 16.10
N PHE A 327 -8.84 12.46 15.14
CA PHE A 327 -7.41 12.18 15.06
C PHE A 327 -6.90 12.40 13.63
N GLY A 328 -5.89 13.26 13.49
CA GLY A 328 -5.24 13.53 12.21
C GLY A 328 -3.88 12.83 12.11
N VAL A 329 -3.59 12.22 10.96
CA VAL A 329 -2.27 11.65 10.66
C VAL A 329 -1.63 12.44 9.53
N CYS A 330 -0.40 12.88 9.71
CA CYS A 330 0.43 13.57 8.70
C CYS A 330 -0.33 14.76 8.06
N GLY A 331 -0.75 14.68 6.81
CA GLY A 331 -1.56 15.72 6.16
C GLY A 331 -2.88 16.01 6.90
N GLY A 332 -3.54 14.98 7.42
CA GLY A 332 -4.74 15.15 8.27
C GLY A 332 -4.44 15.89 9.57
N TYR A 333 -3.28 15.67 10.18
CA TYR A 333 -2.83 16.44 11.34
C TYR A 333 -2.60 17.91 10.97
N GLN A 334 -1.94 18.18 9.84
CA GLN A 334 -1.71 19.53 9.34
C GLN A 334 -3.03 20.30 9.11
N MET A 335 -4.07 19.62 8.61
CA MET A 335 -5.40 20.22 8.39
C MET A 335 -6.09 20.68 9.68
N LEU A 336 -5.78 20.04 10.82
CA LEU A 336 -6.37 20.38 12.13
C LEU A 336 -5.87 21.72 12.69
N GLY A 337 -4.72 22.22 12.20
CA GLY A 337 -4.10 23.46 12.65
C GLY A 337 -4.86 24.72 12.28
N ARG A 338 -4.29 25.89 12.59
CA ARG A 338 -4.84 27.22 12.27
C ARG A 338 -4.67 27.57 10.80
N SER A 339 -3.50 27.25 10.24
CA SER A 339 -3.17 27.54 8.84
C SER A 339 -2.20 26.51 8.25
N VAL A 340 -2.28 26.40 6.94
CA VAL A 340 -1.33 25.62 6.12
C VAL A 340 -0.82 26.54 5.02
N SER A 341 0.48 26.77 4.94
CA SER A 341 1.10 27.66 3.96
C SER A 341 2.18 26.95 3.12
N ASP A 342 2.25 27.29 1.84
CA ASP A 342 3.19 26.75 0.86
C ASP A 342 3.86 27.88 0.07
N PRO A 343 4.75 28.66 0.73
CA PRO A 343 5.40 29.80 0.08
C PRO A 343 6.33 29.41 -1.05
N GLU A 344 6.83 28.17 -1.04
CA GLU A 344 7.77 27.66 -2.04
C GLU A 344 7.07 26.92 -3.20
N GLY A 345 5.73 26.72 -3.14
CA GLY A 345 4.98 26.00 -4.17
C GLY A 345 5.32 24.51 -4.25
N VAL A 346 5.63 23.90 -3.13
CA VAL A 346 6.09 22.51 -3.02
C VAL A 346 4.94 21.52 -3.28
N GLU A 347 3.74 21.86 -2.80
CA GLU A 347 2.59 20.98 -2.83
C GLU A 347 1.54 21.37 -3.87
N ALA A 348 1.20 22.66 -3.95
CA ALA A 348 0.08 23.11 -4.76
C ALA A 348 0.40 24.40 -5.54
N ALA A 349 0.61 24.26 -6.84
CA ALA A 349 0.73 25.40 -7.73
C ALA A 349 -0.50 26.32 -7.61
N GLY A 350 -0.29 27.55 -7.16
CA GLY A 350 -1.31 28.62 -7.15
C GLY A 350 -2.02 28.91 -5.83
N LEU A 351 -1.82 28.12 -4.77
CA LEU A 351 -2.30 28.42 -3.43
C LEU A 351 -1.11 28.51 -2.48
N THR A 352 -0.86 29.69 -1.93
CA THR A 352 0.27 29.91 -1.01
C THR A 352 -0.12 29.75 0.46
N GLU A 353 -1.42 29.85 0.77
CA GLU A 353 -1.90 29.72 2.13
C GLU A 353 -3.39 29.34 2.15
N LEU A 354 -3.79 28.53 3.11
CA LEU A 354 -5.16 28.17 3.41
C LEU A 354 -5.38 28.10 4.92
N ARG A 355 -6.47 28.69 5.43
CA ARG A 355 -6.86 28.53 6.81
C ARG A 355 -7.19 27.07 7.10
N GLY A 356 -6.62 26.52 8.17
CA GLY A 356 -6.92 25.18 8.66
C GLY A 356 -8.25 25.09 9.38
N MET A 357 -8.54 23.96 10.02
CA MET A 357 -9.77 23.75 10.80
C MET A 357 -9.77 24.50 12.14
N GLY A 358 -8.59 24.91 12.65
CA GLY A 358 -8.47 25.64 13.91
C GLY A 358 -8.81 24.82 15.15
N LEU A 359 -8.68 23.50 15.06
CA LEU A 359 -8.90 22.58 16.19
C LEU A 359 -7.64 22.38 17.03
N LEU A 360 -6.45 22.63 16.47
CA LEU A 360 -5.16 22.59 17.14
C LEU A 360 -4.43 23.93 16.99
N GLU A 361 -3.74 24.34 18.04
CA GLU A 361 -2.99 25.60 18.13
C GLU A 361 -1.63 25.51 17.42
N MET A 362 -1.63 25.23 16.14
CA MET A 362 -0.40 25.12 15.34
C MET A 362 -0.60 25.66 13.93
N GLU A 363 0.50 26.02 13.28
CA GLU A 363 0.56 26.45 11.89
C GLU A 363 1.55 25.57 11.14
N THR A 364 1.23 25.21 9.91
CA THR A 364 2.09 24.36 9.09
C THR A 364 2.64 25.15 7.90
N VAL A 365 3.95 25.08 7.71
CA VAL A 365 4.65 25.67 6.56
C VAL A 365 5.31 24.54 5.75
N PHE A 366 5.04 24.50 4.43
CA PHE A 366 5.71 23.57 3.53
C PHE A 366 7.06 24.10 3.10
N HIS A 367 8.05 23.22 3.10
CA HIS A 367 9.43 23.48 2.67
C HIS A 367 9.89 22.42 1.67
N GLY A 368 10.88 22.75 0.85
CA GLY A 368 11.44 21.84 -0.16
C GLY A 368 12.12 20.59 0.42
N GLU A 369 12.51 20.63 1.69
CA GLU A 369 13.11 19.49 2.37
C GLU A 369 12.04 18.52 2.90
N LYS A 370 12.15 17.24 2.50
CA LYS A 370 11.29 16.16 2.97
C LYS A 370 11.86 15.53 4.24
N VAL A 371 11.03 15.38 5.26
CA VAL A 371 11.34 14.56 6.43
C VAL A 371 11.05 13.11 6.08
N GLN A 372 12.06 12.24 6.24
CA GLN A 372 11.96 10.79 6.01
C GLN A 372 12.78 10.11 7.10
N ARG A 373 12.12 9.49 8.08
CA ARG A 373 12.83 8.81 9.17
C ARG A 373 11.96 7.78 9.86
N GLN A 374 12.58 6.75 10.40
CA GLN A 374 11.98 5.92 11.43
C GLN A 374 11.94 6.72 12.75
N THR A 375 10.91 6.51 13.53
CA THR A 375 10.73 7.15 14.82
C THR A 375 10.18 6.16 15.85
N ALA A 376 10.68 6.23 17.06
CA ALA A 376 10.19 5.43 18.17
C ALA A 376 10.42 6.20 19.48
N GLY A 377 9.58 5.96 20.45
CA GLY A 377 9.69 6.62 21.76
C GLY A 377 8.63 6.14 22.73
N MET A 378 8.39 6.95 23.73
CA MET A 378 7.36 6.72 24.74
C MET A 378 6.48 7.96 24.85
N PHE A 379 5.17 7.79 24.89
CA PHE A 379 4.27 8.92 25.09
C PHE A 379 4.42 9.48 26.49
N SER A 380 4.41 10.80 26.59
CA SER A 380 4.43 11.54 27.85
C SER A 380 3.69 12.86 27.69
N GLY A 381 3.02 13.29 28.75
CA GLY A 381 2.29 14.56 28.75
C GLY A 381 1.04 14.57 27.88
N VAL A 382 0.51 13.41 27.51
CA VAL A 382 -0.77 13.29 26.79
C VAL A 382 -1.89 13.60 27.80
N GLU A 383 -2.71 14.58 27.47
CA GLU A 383 -3.85 15.01 28.29
C GLU A 383 -5.18 14.68 27.62
N GLY A 384 -6.30 14.84 28.32
CA GLY A 384 -7.63 14.66 27.80
C GLY A 384 -8.02 13.20 27.57
N MET A 385 -8.77 12.94 26.50
CA MET A 385 -9.38 11.63 26.25
C MET A 385 -8.38 10.51 26.06
N LEU A 386 -7.21 10.81 25.51
CA LEU A 386 -6.13 9.84 25.23
C LEU A 386 -5.01 9.80 26.31
N ALA A 387 -5.26 10.33 27.50
CA ALA A 387 -4.28 10.31 28.60
C ALA A 387 -3.78 8.89 28.97
N GLY A 388 -4.55 7.84 28.67
CA GLY A 388 -4.17 6.45 28.84
C GLY A 388 -3.00 5.98 27.93
N LEU A 389 -2.62 6.78 26.93
CA LEU A 389 -1.46 6.51 26.10
C LEU A 389 -0.12 6.81 26.79
N ASN A 390 -0.11 7.60 27.87
CA ASN A 390 1.12 7.88 28.60
C ASN A 390 1.82 6.58 29.04
N GLU A 391 3.15 6.56 28.91
CA GLU A 391 4.03 5.42 29.20
C GLU A 391 3.94 4.27 28.17
N LEU A 392 3.04 4.33 27.17
CA LEU A 392 3.09 3.40 26.07
C LEU A 392 4.20 3.76 25.09
N ARG A 393 4.86 2.74 24.55
CA ARG A 393 5.84 2.90 23.46
C ARG A 393 5.11 3.06 22.15
N TYR A 394 5.60 4.01 21.34
CA TYR A 394 5.23 4.12 19.94
C TYR A 394 6.43 3.81 19.06
N GLU A 395 6.15 3.32 17.88
CA GLU A 395 7.09 3.15 16.78
C GLU A 395 6.37 3.41 15.45
N GLY A 396 7.12 3.82 14.46
CA GLY A 396 6.59 4.14 13.14
C GLY A 396 7.56 4.96 12.34
N TYR A 397 7.06 5.69 11.35
CA TYR A 397 7.91 6.52 10.51
C TYR A 397 7.23 7.85 10.18
N GLU A 398 8.05 8.86 9.94
CA GLU A 398 7.60 10.17 9.46
C GLU A 398 8.00 10.36 8.01
N ILE A 399 7.03 10.88 7.22
CA ILE A 399 7.22 11.16 5.81
C ILE A 399 6.38 12.37 5.40
N HIS A 400 6.93 13.57 5.47
CA HIS A 400 6.19 14.81 5.18
C HIS A 400 7.11 15.94 4.73
N MET A 401 6.54 16.98 4.11
CA MET A 401 7.26 18.18 3.67
C MET A 401 6.89 19.42 4.51
N GLY A 402 5.71 19.45 5.10
CA GLY A 402 5.29 20.51 6.00
C GLY A 402 5.91 20.36 7.39
N ARG A 403 6.25 21.49 8.02
CA ARG A 403 6.69 21.57 9.42
C ARG A 403 5.70 22.43 10.19
N SER A 404 5.21 21.91 11.31
CA SER A 404 4.21 22.63 12.13
C SER A 404 4.81 23.35 13.32
N GLU A 405 5.93 22.89 13.90
CA GLU A 405 6.68 23.52 14.99
C GLU A 405 8.15 23.07 15.00
N ALA A 406 9.00 23.78 15.77
CA ALA A 406 10.43 23.47 15.84
C ALA A 406 10.74 22.15 16.55
N GLN A 407 9.89 21.75 17.52
CA GLN A 407 9.96 20.44 18.20
C GLN A 407 8.54 19.87 18.27
N MET A 408 8.31 18.85 17.45
CA MET A 408 6.99 18.20 17.36
C MET A 408 6.92 17.06 18.37
N PRO A 409 5.90 17.02 19.25
CA PRO A 409 5.62 15.82 20.01
C PRO A 409 5.13 14.71 19.07
N ALA A 410 5.37 13.45 19.44
CA ALA A 410 4.85 12.31 18.68
C ALA A 410 3.31 12.32 18.57
N LEU A 411 2.65 12.91 19.56
CA LEU A 411 1.22 13.14 19.60
C LEU A 411 0.96 14.56 20.13
N ALA A 412 0.35 15.40 19.33
CA ALA A 412 -0.11 16.72 19.74
C ALA A 412 -1.63 16.68 19.94
N GLY A 413 -2.14 17.46 20.87
CA GLY A 413 -3.57 17.59 21.08
C GLY A 413 -4.00 17.54 22.54
N ASN A 414 -5.27 17.82 22.76
CA ASN A 414 -5.90 17.90 24.04
C ASN A 414 -7.42 17.70 23.91
N GLY A 415 -8.10 17.35 25.02
CA GLY A 415 -9.54 17.12 25.02
C GLY A 415 -9.91 15.87 24.19
N ASN A 416 -10.48 16.08 23.03
CA ASN A 416 -10.89 15.01 22.09
C ASN A 416 -10.31 15.20 20.69
N VAL A 417 -9.33 16.09 20.50
CA VAL A 417 -8.70 16.31 19.20
C VAL A 417 -7.19 16.08 19.30
N TYR A 418 -6.67 15.21 18.45
CA TYR A 418 -5.25 14.83 18.45
C TYR A 418 -4.73 14.72 17.02
N GLY A 419 -3.41 14.75 16.90
CA GLY A 419 -2.74 14.52 15.63
C GLY A 419 -1.28 14.10 15.82
N SER A 420 -0.77 13.40 14.82
CA SER A 420 0.59 12.88 14.76
C SER A 420 1.15 12.93 13.36
N TYR A 421 2.46 13.12 13.22
CA TYR A 421 3.18 12.87 11.97
C TYR A 421 3.55 11.40 11.77
N VAL A 422 3.46 10.60 12.84
CA VAL A 422 3.90 9.21 12.83
C VAL A 422 2.91 8.32 12.10
N HIS A 423 3.31 7.79 10.97
CA HIS A 423 2.64 6.69 10.28
C HIS A 423 2.93 5.37 10.98
N GLY A 424 1.97 4.44 10.97
CA GLY A 424 2.07 3.18 11.71
C GLY A 424 1.89 3.31 13.22
N ILE A 425 1.55 4.49 13.72
CA ILE A 425 1.39 4.75 15.17
C ILE A 425 0.37 3.80 15.83
N PHE A 426 -0.70 3.45 15.12
CA PHE A 426 -1.72 2.53 15.63
C PHE A 426 -1.28 1.06 15.60
N ASP A 427 -0.11 0.79 15.03
CA ASP A 427 0.45 -0.53 14.91
C ASP A 427 1.16 -1.00 16.19
N ALA A 428 1.63 -0.06 16.99
CA ALA A 428 2.36 -0.37 18.21
C ALA A 428 1.42 -0.99 19.27
N PRO A 429 1.93 -1.97 20.03
CA PRO A 429 1.11 -2.70 21.01
C PRO A 429 0.46 -1.77 22.05
N GLY A 430 -0.84 -1.98 22.28
CA GLY A 430 -1.61 -1.27 23.31
C GLY A 430 -2.16 0.09 22.89
N ILE A 431 -1.67 0.73 21.82
CA ILE A 431 -2.14 2.08 21.41
C ILE A 431 -3.59 2.01 20.93
N THR A 432 -3.89 1.10 20.02
CA THR A 432 -5.27 0.91 19.52
C THR A 432 -6.21 0.49 20.66
N ASP A 433 -5.74 -0.35 21.59
CA ASP A 433 -6.53 -0.76 22.75
C ASP A 433 -6.90 0.44 23.63
N GLU A 434 -5.94 1.30 23.96
CA GLU A 434 -6.19 2.49 24.82
C GLU A 434 -7.12 3.50 24.14
N ILE A 435 -6.99 3.71 22.84
CA ILE A 435 -7.92 4.55 22.08
C ILE A 435 -9.34 3.98 22.12
N LEU A 436 -9.49 2.69 21.90
CA LEU A 436 -10.79 2.01 21.96
C LEU A 436 -11.36 1.98 23.37
N LYS A 437 -10.53 1.83 24.42
CA LYS A 437 -10.96 1.96 25.82
C LYS A 437 -11.53 3.35 26.11
N ALA A 438 -10.86 4.40 25.64
CA ALA A 438 -11.32 5.78 25.80
C ALA A 438 -12.69 6.01 25.11
N ILE A 439 -12.86 5.47 23.89
CA ILE A 439 -14.15 5.51 23.17
C ILE A 439 -15.22 4.73 23.95
N CYS A 440 -14.91 3.53 24.40
CA CYS A 440 -15.83 2.70 25.18
C CYS A 440 -16.26 3.36 26.48
N ALA A 441 -15.32 3.98 27.21
CA ALA A 441 -15.62 4.73 28.44
C ALA A 441 -16.59 5.89 28.18
N ARG A 442 -16.38 6.67 27.11
CA ARG A 442 -17.31 7.71 26.68
C ARG A 442 -18.71 7.19 26.36
N ARG A 443 -18.81 6.02 25.75
CA ARG A 443 -20.07 5.37 25.37
C ARG A 443 -20.74 4.60 26.51
N GLY A 444 -20.05 4.41 27.62
CA GLY A 444 -20.54 3.56 28.71
C GLY A 444 -20.65 2.06 28.35
N VAL A 445 -19.78 1.59 27.45
CA VAL A 445 -19.71 0.16 27.06
C VAL A 445 -18.40 -0.47 27.54
N ALA A 446 -18.40 -1.77 27.78
CA ALA A 446 -17.21 -2.46 28.23
C ALA A 446 -16.25 -2.71 27.03
N PHE A 447 -14.96 -2.41 27.21
CA PHE A 447 -13.93 -2.67 26.18
C PHE A 447 -13.87 -4.15 25.78
N SER A 448 -14.08 -5.09 26.73
CA SER A 448 -14.13 -6.53 26.46
C SER A 448 -15.20 -6.94 25.44
N ALA A 449 -16.21 -6.11 25.20
CA ALA A 449 -17.23 -6.35 24.17
C ALA A 449 -16.69 -6.17 22.74
N LEU A 450 -15.48 -5.61 22.55
CA LEU A 450 -14.85 -5.41 21.23
C LEU A 450 -14.05 -6.64 20.76
N GLY A 451 -13.79 -7.61 21.64
CA GLY A 451 -12.92 -8.77 21.36
C GLY A 451 -11.45 -8.47 21.71
N THR A 452 -10.59 -9.47 21.53
CA THR A 452 -9.13 -9.35 21.73
C THR A 452 -8.41 -9.56 20.42
N PHE A 453 -7.30 -8.85 20.23
CA PHE A 453 -6.55 -8.90 18.99
C PHE A 453 -5.04 -8.94 19.26
N ASP A 454 -4.36 -10.02 18.79
CA ASP A 454 -2.90 -10.10 18.68
C ASP A 454 -2.50 -9.85 17.23
N ARG A 455 -1.99 -8.66 16.97
CA ARG A 455 -1.64 -8.21 15.63
C ARG A 455 -0.54 -9.02 14.98
N ALA A 456 0.55 -9.30 15.70
CA ALA A 456 1.69 -10.02 15.12
C ALA A 456 1.28 -11.44 14.70
N ALA A 457 0.63 -12.18 15.60
CA ALA A 457 0.11 -13.50 15.32
C ALA A 457 -0.97 -13.50 14.23
N TYR A 458 -1.79 -12.44 14.16
CA TYR A 458 -2.79 -12.30 13.09
C TYR A 458 -2.14 -12.14 11.73
N ARG A 459 -1.18 -11.22 11.59
CA ARG A 459 -0.48 -10.96 10.32
C ARG A 459 0.24 -12.20 9.79
N GLU A 460 0.98 -12.90 10.66
CA GLU A 460 1.62 -14.17 10.29
C GLU A 460 0.60 -15.19 9.78
N ARG A 461 -0.54 -15.35 10.46
CA ARG A 461 -1.61 -16.24 10.00
C ARG A 461 -2.19 -15.82 8.64
N GLN A 462 -2.31 -14.51 8.35
CA GLN A 462 -2.81 -14.04 7.06
C GLN A 462 -1.84 -14.37 5.92
N TYR A 463 -0.53 -14.25 6.15
CA TYR A 463 0.47 -14.69 5.17
C TYR A 463 0.45 -16.20 4.96
N ASP A 464 0.26 -16.99 6.01
CA ASP A 464 0.13 -18.44 5.88
C ASP A 464 -1.15 -18.83 5.12
N LEU A 465 -2.31 -18.23 5.45
CA LEU A 465 -3.56 -18.45 4.73
C LEU A 465 -3.44 -18.10 3.23
N LEU A 466 -2.76 -17.00 2.92
CA LEU A 466 -2.49 -16.62 1.54
C LEU A 466 -1.59 -17.65 0.83
N ALA A 467 -0.51 -18.07 1.48
CA ALA A 467 0.40 -19.07 0.95
C ALA A 467 -0.31 -20.41 0.70
N ASP A 468 -1.12 -20.87 1.65
CA ASP A 468 -1.87 -22.11 1.54
C ASP A 468 -2.87 -22.07 0.37
N ALA A 469 -3.61 -20.96 0.22
CA ALA A 469 -4.56 -20.79 -0.88
C ALA A 469 -3.86 -20.83 -2.25
N VAL A 470 -2.70 -20.17 -2.37
CA VAL A 470 -1.92 -20.13 -3.61
C VAL A 470 -1.27 -21.48 -3.89
N ARG A 471 -0.71 -22.12 -2.87
CA ARG A 471 -0.11 -23.46 -2.98
C ARG A 471 -1.14 -24.50 -3.44
N ALA A 472 -2.35 -24.42 -2.94
CA ALA A 472 -3.46 -25.31 -3.35
C ALA A 472 -3.94 -25.04 -4.80
N GLY A 473 -3.78 -23.82 -5.29
CA GLY A 473 -4.22 -23.41 -6.63
C GLY A 473 -3.18 -23.63 -7.74
N LEU A 474 -1.88 -23.66 -7.40
CA LEU A 474 -0.78 -23.81 -8.36
C LEU A 474 -0.24 -25.23 -8.40
N ASP A 475 0.22 -25.65 -9.59
CA ASP A 475 1.11 -26.78 -9.72
C ASP A 475 2.53 -26.36 -9.26
N MET A 476 2.81 -26.61 -7.98
CA MET A 476 4.08 -26.19 -7.37
C MET A 476 5.28 -26.92 -7.95
N GLU A 477 5.13 -28.16 -8.42
CA GLU A 477 6.22 -28.89 -9.10
C GLU A 477 6.58 -28.17 -10.41
N PHE A 478 5.58 -27.77 -11.17
CA PHE A 478 5.77 -26.96 -12.37
C PHE A 478 6.42 -25.60 -12.03
N VAL A 479 5.96 -24.90 -11.00
CA VAL A 479 6.55 -23.62 -10.56
C VAL A 479 8.03 -23.78 -10.20
N TYR A 480 8.41 -24.85 -9.50
CA TYR A 480 9.82 -25.13 -9.18
C TYR A 480 10.67 -25.47 -10.40
N ARG A 481 10.11 -26.18 -11.39
CA ARG A 481 10.81 -26.46 -12.66
C ARG A 481 11.04 -25.15 -13.43
N VAL A 482 10.06 -24.25 -13.46
CA VAL A 482 10.21 -22.90 -14.06
C VAL A 482 11.29 -22.11 -13.31
N LEU A 483 11.23 -22.08 -11.96
CA LEU A 483 12.19 -21.38 -11.12
C LEU A 483 13.63 -21.85 -11.36
N ARG A 484 13.83 -23.16 -11.53
CA ARG A 484 15.15 -23.78 -11.80
C ARG A 484 15.56 -23.74 -13.28
N LYS A 485 14.72 -23.14 -14.13
CA LYS A 485 14.93 -23.07 -15.60
C LYS A 485 15.09 -24.42 -16.25
N GLU A 486 14.36 -25.42 -15.79
CA GLU A 486 14.34 -26.78 -16.33
C GLU A 486 13.38 -26.90 -17.53
N ILE A 487 12.55 -25.89 -17.79
CA ILE A 487 11.57 -25.80 -18.88
C ILE A 487 11.52 -24.43 -19.50
#